data_a12c6cec1c9608a9ea0671733cc72de9
#
_entry.id   a12c6cec1c9608a9ea0671733cc72de9
#
_cell.length_a   1.000
_cell.length_b   1.000
_cell.length_c   1.000
_cell.angle_alpha   90.00
_cell.angle_beta   90.00
_cell.angle_gamma   90.00
#
_symmetry.space_group_name_H-M   'P 1'
#
loop_
_entity.id
_entity.type
_entity.pdbx_description
1 polymer ?
#
loop_
_entity_poly.entity_id
_entity_poly.type
_entity_poly.pdbx_seq_one_letter_code
_entity_poly.pdbx_strand_id
1 'polypeptide(L)'
;SDSGKSYDFNVASDLNNLLVNALLATGQLLPDNEYDFDFDHQFIETEKFDAKITYKKFTGYSPGIATVGDVIVGIENRDGNTNVRFHQEDTLKRIFERLENARIHINRARMDCGSCSEAMVEMVEKHSRHFYIRANRCVSLYDDIFALRGWKTEYINGHEFEICSI
;
A
#
# COMPACT_ATOMS: atom_id res chain seq x y z
N SER A 1 12.94 16.00 3.98
CA SER A 1 14.13 16.34 4.77
C SER A 1 14.66 15.08 5.40
N ASP A 2 15.87 14.72 5.01
CA ASP A 2 16.61 13.63 5.63
C ASP A 2 16.83 13.97 7.11
N SER A 3 16.15 13.27 8.00
CA SER A 3 16.21 13.52 9.44
C SER A 3 17.52 13.02 10.07
N GLY A 4 18.48 12.56 9.28
CA GLY A 4 19.71 11.92 9.74
C GLY A 4 19.49 10.58 10.45
N LYS A 5 18.27 10.03 10.42
CA LYS A 5 17.96 8.71 10.97
C LYS A 5 18.29 7.65 9.92
N SER A 6 19.04 6.64 10.32
CA SER A 6 19.26 5.43 9.54
C SER A 6 18.19 4.40 9.91
N TYR A 7 17.59 3.78 8.92
CA TYR A 7 16.64 2.69 9.09
C TYR A 7 17.15 1.45 8.37
N ASP A 8 16.99 0.29 9.00
CA ASP A 8 17.20 -0.99 8.31
C ASP A 8 15.99 -1.33 7.46
N PHE A 9 16.29 -1.79 6.24
CA PHE A 9 15.29 -2.07 5.22
C PHE A 9 15.73 -3.33 4.44
N ASN A 10 14.86 -4.32 4.38
CA ASN A 10 15.13 -5.57 3.68
C ASN A 10 14.11 -5.82 2.58
N VAL A 11 14.58 -5.74 1.35
CA VAL A 11 13.78 -5.94 0.14
C VAL A 11 13.42 -7.41 -0.08
N ALA A 12 14.30 -8.34 0.31
CA ALA A 12 14.14 -9.79 0.15
C ALA A 12 13.68 -10.21 -1.26
N SER A 13 14.29 -9.65 -2.31
CA SER A 13 13.86 -9.81 -3.71
C SER A 13 13.70 -11.26 -4.13
N ASP A 14 14.66 -12.13 -3.79
CA ASP A 14 14.62 -13.55 -4.18
C ASP A 14 13.48 -14.30 -3.51
N LEU A 15 13.19 -13.99 -2.24
CA LEU A 15 12.05 -14.58 -1.52
C LEU A 15 10.72 -14.11 -2.08
N ASN A 16 10.60 -12.83 -2.42
CA ASN A 16 9.39 -12.29 -3.05
C ASN A 16 9.19 -12.84 -4.47
N ASN A 17 10.25 -13.06 -5.23
CA ASN A 17 10.18 -13.74 -6.53
C ASN A 17 9.74 -15.20 -6.38
N LEU A 18 10.31 -15.91 -5.42
CA LEU A 18 9.92 -17.30 -5.12
C LEU A 18 8.46 -17.37 -4.71
N LEU A 19 7.98 -16.45 -3.88
CA LEU A 19 6.59 -16.36 -3.45
C LEU A 19 5.64 -16.24 -4.65
N VAL A 20 5.85 -15.27 -5.55
CA VAL A 20 5.00 -15.08 -6.73
C VAL A 20 5.06 -16.29 -7.66
N ASN A 21 6.25 -16.87 -7.89
CA ASN A 21 6.39 -18.07 -8.71
C ASN A 21 5.64 -19.28 -8.11
N ALA A 22 5.66 -19.44 -6.79
CA ALA A 22 4.90 -20.50 -6.11
C ALA A 22 3.40 -20.30 -6.25
N LEU A 23 2.89 -19.07 -6.14
CA LEU A 23 1.48 -18.73 -6.33
C LEU A 23 1.02 -19.03 -7.77
N LEU A 24 1.85 -18.72 -8.77
CA LEU A 24 1.59 -19.08 -10.17
C LEU A 24 1.59 -20.60 -10.38
N ALA A 25 2.60 -21.30 -9.86
CA ALA A 25 2.74 -22.74 -10.00
C ALA A 25 1.60 -23.54 -9.34
N THR A 26 1.04 -23.00 -8.26
CA THR A 26 -0.09 -23.62 -7.53
C THR A 26 -1.46 -23.17 -8.05
N GLY A 27 -1.51 -22.29 -9.05
CA GLY A 27 -2.75 -21.76 -9.62
C GLY A 27 -3.52 -20.80 -8.69
N GLN A 28 -2.90 -20.29 -7.63
CA GLN A 28 -3.50 -19.27 -6.78
C GLN A 28 -3.48 -17.88 -7.44
N LEU A 29 -2.52 -17.65 -8.33
CA LEU A 29 -2.51 -16.54 -9.27
C LEU A 29 -2.50 -17.10 -10.69
N LEU A 30 -3.30 -16.51 -11.56
CA LEU A 30 -3.38 -16.89 -12.96
C LEU A 30 -2.93 -15.73 -13.84
N PRO A 31 -1.95 -15.92 -14.73
CA PRO A 31 -1.55 -14.91 -15.69
C PRO A 31 -2.72 -14.40 -16.52
N ASP A 32 -2.64 -13.16 -16.96
CA ASP A 32 -3.63 -12.46 -17.77
C ASP A 32 -4.98 -12.21 -17.07
N ASN A 33 -5.09 -12.51 -15.77
CA ASN A 33 -6.28 -12.18 -14.97
C ASN A 33 -6.13 -10.81 -14.29
N GLU A 34 -7.28 -10.19 -14.01
CA GLU A 34 -7.38 -8.93 -13.26
C GLU A 34 -7.68 -9.22 -11.78
N TYR A 35 -7.01 -8.46 -10.90
CA TYR A 35 -7.14 -8.60 -9.46
C TYR A 35 -7.24 -7.26 -8.76
N ASP A 36 -7.72 -7.27 -7.54
CA ASP A 36 -7.61 -6.14 -6.61
C ASP A 36 -6.27 -6.25 -5.84
N PHE A 37 -5.62 -5.12 -5.66
CA PHE A 37 -4.35 -4.97 -4.98
C PHE A 37 -4.54 -4.13 -3.72
N ASP A 38 -3.98 -4.60 -2.62
CA ASP A 38 -3.90 -3.85 -1.37
C ASP A 38 -2.46 -3.75 -0.90
N PHE A 39 -2.09 -2.59 -0.37
CA PHE A 39 -0.80 -2.38 0.26
C PHE A 39 -0.96 -1.67 1.59
N ASP A 40 -0.39 -2.25 2.65
CA ASP A 40 -0.41 -1.67 3.99
C ASP A 40 0.85 -2.07 4.77
N HIS A 41 1.13 -1.34 5.85
CA HIS A 41 2.18 -1.65 6.80
C HIS A 41 1.60 -2.34 8.04
N GLN A 42 2.15 -3.50 8.36
CA GLN A 42 1.74 -4.26 9.54
C GLN A 42 2.82 -4.17 10.62
N PHE A 43 2.43 -3.90 11.86
CA PHE A 43 3.38 -3.95 12.98
C PHE A 43 3.49 -5.38 13.51
N ILE A 44 4.74 -5.85 13.61
CA ILE A 44 5.05 -7.15 14.20
C ILE A 44 5.83 -6.89 15.49
N GLU A 45 5.19 -7.13 16.63
CA GLU A 45 5.83 -7.02 17.94
C GLU A 45 6.84 -8.16 18.14
N THR A 46 8.02 -7.83 18.64
CA THR A 46 9.09 -8.79 18.90
C THR A 46 10.11 -8.24 19.89
N GLU A 47 10.76 -9.14 20.61
CA GLU A 47 11.85 -8.83 21.56
C GLU A 47 13.25 -9.01 20.94
N LYS A 48 13.35 -9.13 19.61
CA LYS A 48 14.66 -9.25 18.96
C LYS A 48 15.51 -8.01 19.19
N PHE A 49 16.83 -8.20 19.31
CA PHE A 49 17.80 -7.16 19.69
C PHE A 49 17.89 -5.99 18.68
N ASP A 50 17.59 -6.26 17.41
CA ASP A 50 17.62 -5.29 16.32
C ASP A 50 16.27 -4.57 16.09
N ALA A 51 15.20 -5.02 16.74
CA ALA A 51 13.89 -4.40 16.64
C ALA A 51 13.88 -2.99 17.26
N LYS A 52 13.09 -2.08 16.68
CA LYS A 52 13.00 -0.67 17.11
C LYS A 52 11.64 -0.37 17.73
N ILE A 53 11.61 0.65 18.57
CA ILE A 53 10.36 1.10 19.21
C ILE A 53 9.46 1.73 18.14
N THR A 54 8.28 1.17 17.95
CA THR A 54 7.25 1.66 17.04
C THR A 54 6.58 2.93 17.59
N TYR A 55 5.84 3.67 16.75
CA TYR A 55 5.03 4.79 17.23
C TYR A 55 3.92 4.35 18.20
N LYS A 56 3.52 3.08 18.18
CA LYS A 56 2.57 2.47 19.13
C LYS A 56 3.21 2.10 20.48
N LYS A 57 4.51 2.42 20.67
CA LYS A 57 5.28 2.25 21.91
C LYS A 57 5.60 0.80 22.31
N PHE A 58 5.60 -0.13 21.38
CA PHE A 58 6.18 -1.46 21.56
C PHE A 58 7.38 -1.65 20.61
N THR A 59 8.24 -2.61 20.94
CA THR A 59 9.40 -2.95 20.11
C THR A 59 8.97 -3.90 18.99
N GLY A 60 9.37 -3.61 17.74
CA GLY A 60 8.95 -4.44 16.61
C GLY A 60 9.48 -4.00 15.27
N TYR A 61 8.93 -4.61 14.22
CA TYR A 61 9.13 -4.27 12.82
C TYR A 61 7.85 -3.70 12.21
N SER A 62 8.00 -3.05 11.06
CA SER A 62 6.89 -2.49 10.29
C SER A 62 6.99 -2.87 8.81
N PRO A 63 6.89 -4.18 8.46
CA PRO A 63 6.92 -4.58 7.07
C PRO A 63 5.79 -3.96 6.26
N GLY A 64 6.13 -3.56 5.03
CA GLY A 64 5.14 -3.29 3.99
C GLY A 64 4.70 -4.60 3.36
N ILE A 65 3.41 -4.84 3.32
CA ILE A 65 2.80 -6.07 2.80
C ILE A 65 1.88 -5.72 1.63
N ALA A 66 2.10 -6.39 0.51
CA ALA A 66 1.24 -6.31 -0.65
C ALA A 66 0.43 -7.60 -0.83
N THR A 67 -0.86 -7.46 -1.08
CA THR A 67 -1.73 -8.58 -1.42
C THR A 67 -2.39 -8.37 -2.78
N VAL A 68 -2.71 -9.46 -3.45
CA VAL A 68 -3.49 -9.51 -4.68
C VAL A 68 -4.62 -10.51 -4.46
N GLY A 69 -5.86 -10.02 -4.46
CA GLY A 69 -6.97 -10.82 -3.93
C GLY A 69 -6.69 -11.26 -2.49
N ASP A 70 -6.71 -12.56 -2.23
CA ASP A 70 -6.53 -13.11 -0.88
C ASP A 70 -5.09 -13.61 -0.61
N VAL A 71 -4.12 -13.35 -1.50
CA VAL A 71 -2.76 -13.87 -1.38
C VAL A 71 -1.72 -12.77 -1.27
N ILE A 72 -0.70 -13.00 -0.43
CA ILE A 72 0.44 -12.09 -0.29
C ILE A 72 1.35 -12.24 -1.52
N VAL A 73 1.71 -11.14 -2.16
CA VAL A 73 2.60 -11.10 -3.34
C VAL A 73 3.92 -10.38 -3.10
N GLY A 74 4.05 -9.73 -1.96
CA GLY A 74 5.28 -9.05 -1.60
C GLY A 74 5.32 -8.65 -0.14
N ILE A 75 6.50 -8.81 0.47
CA ILE A 75 6.80 -8.37 1.83
C ILE A 75 8.19 -7.74 1.82
N GLU A 76 8.29 -6.51 2.30
CA GLU A 76 9.56 -5.84 2.53
C GLU A 76 9.66 -5.38 3.98
N ASN A 77 10.61 -5.93 4.72
CA ASN A 77 10.74 -5.64 6.15
C ASN A 77 11.40 -4.28 6.38
N ARG A 78 10.95 -3.60 7.42
CA ARG A 78 11.44 -2.29 7.87
C ARG A 78 11.50 -2.25 9.38
N ASP A 79 12.40 -1.43 9.90
CA ASP A 79 12.42 -1.08 11.32
C ASP A 79 11.07 -0.54 11.80
N GLY A 80 10.68 -0.88 13.01
CA GLY A 80 9.40 -0.48 13.59
C GLY A 80 9.19 1.03 13.74
N ASN A 81 10.28 1.83 13.74
CA ASN A 81 10.24 3.28 13.81
C ASN A 81 10.33 3.97 12.44
N THR A 82 10.32 3.20 11.35
CA THR A 82 10.42 3.74 9.99
C THR A 82 9.13 4.48 9.63
N ASN A 83 9.28 5.66 9.02
CA ASN A 83 8.14 6.36 8.44
C ASN A 83 7.58 5.55 7.28
N VAL A 84 6.26 5.40 7.20
CA VAL A 84 5.59 4.62 6.14
C VAL A 84 5.97 5.08 4.73
N ARG A 85 6.26 6.36 4.54
CA ARG A 85 6.66 6.94 3.24
C ARG A 85 8.13 6.69 2.87
N PHE A 86 8.94 6.23 3.82
CA PHE A 86 10.37 5.99 3.55
C PHE A 86 10.52 4.86 2.53
N HIS A 87 11.06 5.16 1.34
CA HIS A 87 11.22 4.23 0.22
C HIS A 87 9.96 3.44 -0.18
N GLN A 88 8.76 3.97 0.10
CA GLN A 88 7.51 3.30 -0.23
C GLN A 88 7.31 3.22 -1.74
N GLU A 89 7.67 4.27 -2.47
CA GLU A 89 7.62 4.31 -3.92
C GLU A 89 8.49 3.22 -4.55
N ASP A 90 9.74 3.09 -4.07
CA ASP A 90 10.65 2.03 -4.53
C ASP A 90 10.10 0.63 -4.25
N THR A 91 9.48 0.43 -3.09
CA THR A 91 8.81 -0.83 -2.72
C THR A 91 7.68 -1.16 -3.70
N LEU A 92 6.76 -0.23 -3.94
CA LEU A 92 5.64 -0.45 -4.84
C LEU A 92 6.10 -0.66 -6.29
N LYS A 93 7.09 0.09 -6.74
CA LYS A 93 7.68 -0.10 -8.06
C LYS A 93 8.17 -1.54 -8.25
N ARG A 94 8.96 -2.07 -7.29
CA ARG A 94 9.43 -3.47 -7.35
C ARG A 94 8.29 -4.48 -7.35
N ILE A 95 7.24 -4.22 -6.58
CA ILE A 95 6.08 -5.11 -6.50
C ILE A 95 5.30 -5.09 -7.82
N PHE A 96 4.96 -3.92 -8.35
CA PHE A 96 4.25 -3.79 -9.62
C PHE A 96 5.04 -4.38 -10.79
N GLU A 97 6.34 -4.09 -10.91
CA GLU A 97 7.20 -4.69 -11.94
C GLU A 97 7.21 -6.22 -11.86
N ARG A 98 7.20 -6.80 -10.66
CA ARG A 98 7.12 -8.26 -10.47
C ARG A 98 5.77 -8.82 -10.92
N LEU A 99 4.68 -8.15 -10.60
CA LEU A 99 3.33 -8.55 -11.03
C LEU A 99 3.16 -8.43 -12.55
N GLU A 100 3.66 -7.36 -13.16
CA GLU A 100 3.67 -7.18 -14.61
C GLU A 100 4.47 -8.28 -15.32
N ASN A 101 5.67 -8.61 -14.81
CA ASN A 101 6.48 -9.71 -15.33
C ASN A 101 5.76 -11.07 -15.22
N ALA A 102 4.90 -11.24 -14.23
CA ALA A 102 4.03 -12.39 -14.04
C ALA A 102 2.73 -12.32 -14.87
N ARG A 103 2.52 -11.24 -15.63
CA ARG A 103 1.29 -10.94 -16.40
C ARG A 103 0.05 -10.89 -15.52
N ILE A 104 0.18 -10.34 -14.32
CA ILE A 104 -0.92 -10.08 -13.39
C ILE A 104 -1.36 -8.63 -13.58
N HIS A 105 -2.64 -8.41 -13.84
CA HIS A 105 -3.20 -7.08 -14.06
C HIS A 105 -3.93 -6.60 -12.81
N ILE A 106 -3.73 -5.33 -12.45
CA ILE A 106 -4.40 -4.73 -11.30
C ILE A 106 -5.59 -3.91 -11.77
N ASN A 107 -6.78 -4.34 -11.36
CA ASN A 107 -8.02 -3.62 -11.63
C ASN A 107 -8.21 -2.46 -10.64
N ARG A 108 -8.14 -2.74 -9.34
CA ARG A 108 -8.27 -1.75 -8.27
C ARG A 108 -7.11 -1.83 -7.30
N ALA A 109 -6.46 -0.70 -7.03
CA ALA A 109 -5.42 -0.60 -6.01
C ALA A 109 -5.95 0.20 -4.81
N ARG A 110 -5.78 -0.31 -3.60
CA ARG A 110 -6.22 0.33 -2.36
C ARG A 110 -5.06 0.54 -1.40
N MET A 111 -4.98 1.76 -0.83
CA MET A 111 -3.97 2.12 0.15
C MET A 111 -4.52 3.11 1.16
N ASP A 112 -3.91 3.15 2.33
CA ASP A 112 -4.28 4.09 3.38
C ASP A 112 -3.75 5.52 3.14
N CYS A 113 -4.06 6.44 4.07
CA CYS A 113 -3.61 7.83 3.97
C CYS A 113 -2.09 8.01 4.17
N GLY A 114 -1.40 7.04 4.75
CA GLY A 114 0.06 7.05 4.84
C GLY A 114 0.73 7.05 3.47
N SER A 115 0.06 6.47 2.47
CA SER A 115 0.51 6.37 1.08
C SER A 115 0.07 7.55 0.20
N CYS A 116 -0.65 8.54 0.72
CA CYS A 116 -1.15 9.65 -0.08
C CYS A 116 -0.05 10.70 -0.35
N SER A 117 0.51 10.66 -1.54
CA SER A 117 1.42 11.67 -2.12
C SER A 117 1.26 11.67 -3.63
N GLU A 118 1.66 12.76 -4.30
CA GLU A 118 1.59 12.90 -5.75
C GLU A 118 2.33 11.74 -6.45
N ALA A 119 3.58 11.49 -6.08
CA ALA A 119 4.38 10.40 -6.66
C ALA A 119 3.73 9.01 -6.49
N MET A 120 3.04 8.78 -5.37
CA MET A 120 2.32 7.54 -5.14
C MET A 120 1.06 7.42 -5.99
N VAL A 121 0.33 8.52 -6.17
CA VAL A 121 -0.85 8.56 -7.05
C VAL A 121 -0.43 8.28 -8.49
N GLU A 122 0.60 8.96 -9.00
CA GLU A 122 1.15 8.73 -10.34
C GLU A 122 1.63 7.28 -10.56
N MET A 123 2.31 6.72 -9.56
CA MET A 123 2.76 5.33 -9.58
C MET A 123 1.59 4.36 -9.72
N VAL A 124 0.57 4.52 -8.88
CA VAL A 124 -0.57 3.60 -8.84
C VAL A 124 -1.46 3.76 -10.07
N GLU A 125 -1.68 4.98 -10.54
CA GLU A 125 -2.41 5.27 -11.78
C GLU A 125 -1.77 4.59 -13.00
N LYS A 126 -0.45 4.54 -13.03
CA LYS A 126 0.29 3.87 -14.11
C LYS A 126 0.10 2.34 -14.12
N HIS A 127 -0.09 1.73 -12.95
CA HIS A 127 -0.06 0.26 -12.79
C HIS A 127 -1.43 -0.36 -12.47
N SER A 128 -2.49 0.45 -12.31
CA SER A 128 -3.85 -0.04 -12.04
C SER A 128 -4.89 0.70 -12.86
N ARG A 129 -6.03 0.06 -13.11
CA ARG A 129 -7.14 0.68 -13.83
C ARG A 129 -7.87 1.73 -12.97
N HIS A 130 -8.00 1.43 -11.68
CA HIS A 130 -8.62 2.30 -10.68
C HIS A 130 -7.81 2.27 -9.40
N PHE A 131 -7.83 3.37 -8.64
CA PHE A 131 -7.20 3.38 -7.33
C PHE A 131 -8.06 4.09 -6.29
N TYR A 132 -7.85 3.73 -5.03
CA TYR A 132 -8.52 4.28 -3.86
C TYR A 132 -7.46 4.55 -2.79
N ILE A 133 -7.05 5.80 -2.67
CA ILE A 133 -6.09 6.24 -1.67
C ILE A 133 -6.76 7.30 -0.82
N ARG A 134 -6.83 7.05 0.48
CA ARG A 134 -7.39 8.03 1.41
C ARG A 134 -6.50 9.27 1.46
N ALA A 135 -7.04 10.44 1.14
CA ALA A 135 -6.31 11.70 1.23
C ALA A 135 -5.94 12.04 2.69
N ASN A 136 -4.79 12.71 2.85
CA ASN A 136 -4.41 13.27 4.13
C ASN A 136 -5.36 14.40 4.52
N ARG A 137 -5.75 14.44 5.79
CA ARG A 137 -6.55 15.54 6.32
C ARG A 137 -5.70 16.80 6.39
N CYS A 138 -6.09 17.84 5.67
CA CYS A 138 -5.52 19.17 5.74
C CYS A 138 -6.62 20.23 5.61
N VAL A 139 -6.38 21.42 6.13
CA VAL A 139 -7.39 22.49 6.16
C VAL A 139 -7.80 22.88 4.75
N SER A 140 -6.85 23.07 3.83
CA SER A 140 -7.14 23.42 2.44
C SER A 140 -8.03 22.40 1.73
N LEU A 141 -7.80 21.11 1.95
CA LEU A 141 -8.65 20.06 1.39
C LEU A 141 -10.09 20.13 1.91
N TYR A 142 -10.28 20.46 3.19
CA TYR A 142 -11.63 20.65 3.73
C TYR A 142 -12.34 21.87 3.11
N ASP A 143 -11.61 22.98 2.94
CA ASP A 143 -12.16 24.16 2.29
C ASP A 143 -12.61 23.87 0.85
N ASP A 144 -11.79 23.12 0.10
CA ASP A 144 -12.13 22.66 -1.26
C ASP A 144 -13.36 21.74 -1.26
N ILE A 145 -13.40 20.76 -0.34
CA ILE A 145 -14.53 19.82 -0.21
C ILE A 145 -15.82 20.57 0.12
N PHE A 146 -15.80 21.50 1.08
CA PHE A 146 -16.99 22.26 1.45
C PHE A 146 -17.46 23.24 0.36
N ALA A 147 -16.56 23.64 -0.55
CA ALA A 147 -16.91 24.45 -1.72
C ALA A 147 -17.61 23.64 -2.83
N LEU A 148 -17.52 22.31 -2.83
CA LEU A 148 -18.13 21.46 -3.85
C LEU A 148 -19.66 21.59 -3.87
N ARG A 149 -20.24 21.39 -5.05
CA ARG A 149 -21.68 21.36 -5.29
C ARG A 149 -22.05 20.00 -5.89
N GLY A 150 -23.31 19.61 -5.73
CA GLY A 150 -23.82 18.37 -6.35
C GLY A 150 -23.64 17.14 -5.49
N TRP A 151 -23.59 17.32 -4.17
CA TRP A 151 -23.61 16.21 -3.21
C TRP A 151 -24.86 15.34 -3.42
N LYS A 152 -24.66 14.01 -3.36
CA LYS A 152 -25.71 12.99 -3.44
C LYS A 152 -25.60 12.08 -2.23
N THR A 153 -26.76 11.78 -1.66
CA THR A 153 -26.83 10.79 -0.58
C THR A 153 -26.84 9.38 -1.16
N GLU A 154 -25.92 8.54 -0.72
CA GLU A 154 -25.82 7.12 -1.08
C GLU A 154 -25.83 6.25 0.18
N TYR A 155 -26.45 5.08 0.08
CA TYR A 155 -26.50 4.10 1.17
C TYR A 155 -25.57 2.94 0.87
N ILE A 156 -24.52 2.77 1.68
CA ILE A 156 -23.52 1.71 1.53
C ILE A 156 -23.53 0.86 2.80
N ASN A 157 -23.83 -0.42 2.67
CA ASN A 157 -23.91 -1.36 3.81
C ASN A 157 -24.83 -0.88 4.95
N GLY A 158 -25.94 -0.20 4.62
CA GLY A 158 -26.90 0.32 5.60
C GLY A 158 -26.49 1.63 6.29
N HIS A 159 -25.38 2.22 5.92
CA HIS A 159 -24.92 3.54 6.38
C HIS A 159 -25.12 4.59 5.28
N GLU A 160 -25.53 5.78 5.71
CA GLU A 160 -25.71 6.94 4.83
C GLU A 160 -24.37 7.66 4.60
N PHE A 161 -24.07 7.96 3.33
CA PHE A 161 -22.90 8.72 2.90
C PHE A 161 -23.31 9.82 1.94
N GLU A 162 -22.66 10.97 2.03
CA GLU A 162 -22.72 12.01 1.01
C GLU A 162 -21.53 11.88 0.07
N ILE A 163 -21.80 11.78 -1.23
CA ILE A 163 -20.80 11.57 -2.28
C ILE A 163 -20.86 12.71 -3.26
N CYS A 164 -19.72 13.25 -3.62
CA CYS A 164 -19.55 14.25 -4.68
C CYS A 164 -18.40 13.85 -5.59
N SER A 165 -18.56 14.03 -6.88
CA SER A 165 -17.49 13.85 -7.87
C SER A 165 -16.93 15.20 -8.26
N ILE A 166 -15.61 15.28 -8.38
CA ILE A 166 -14.86 16.46 -8.84
C ILE A 166 -14.25 16.20 -10.20
#